data_d34dc43b61f0fb91b2c8b765230cd4ff
#
_entry.id   d34dc43b61f0fb91b2c8b765230cd4ff
#
_cell.length_a   1.000
_cell.length_b   1.000
_cell.length_c   1.000
_cell.angle_alpha   90.00
_cell.angle_beta   90.00
_cell.angle_gamma   90.00
#
_symmetry.space_group_name_H-M   'P 1'
#
loop_
_entity.id
_entity.type
_entity.pdbx_description
1 polymer ?
#
loop_
_entity_poly.entity_id
_entity_poly.type
_entity_poly.pdbx_seq_one_letter_code
_entity_poly.pdbx_strand_id
1 'polypeptide(L)'
;MKTTKRTLKFFSVADWEAEKDYLRKMHCEGWKFVSGGFLYTFERCEPEDVIYQLDYNEDARKDGEAYRQLFADAGWEYVQEFGGYSYFRKPASEMKENEEGIFCDDASRLEMVKRVWAGRMVPILIVLAIIVIPYVSTGLVGQSFVLTGLYWLLFLVYIYTVVRMCLKFFRLRRRFR
;
A
#
# COMPACT_ATOMS: atom_id res chain seq x y z
N MET A 1 25.92 18.62 4.59
CA MET A 1 24.72 18.25 5.36
C MET A 1 23.65 17.77 4.39
N LYS A 2 23.11 16.58 4.58
CA LYS A 2 21.98 16.11 3.76
C LYS A 2 20.72 16.87 4.18
N THR A 3 20.14 17.62 3.26
CA THR A 3 18.88 18.32 3.52
C THR A 3 17.73 17.31 3.46
N THR A 4 17.01 17.15 4.55
CA THR A 4 15.88 16.23 4.64
C THR A 4 14.56 17.00 4.69
N LYS A 5 13.53 16.49 4.01
CA LYS A 5 12.16 17.02 4.04
C LYS A 5 11.24 15.93 4.60
N ARG A 6 10.39 16.30 5.54
CA ARG A 6 9.38 15.39 6.11
C ARG A 6 7.99 15.89 5.74
N THR A 7 7.13 14.98 5.30
CA THR A 7 5.76 15.32 4.89
C THR A 7 4.80 14.29 5.48
N LEU A 8 3.79 14.79 6.20
CA LEU A 8 2.70 13.98 6.67
C LEU A 8 1.74 13.75 5.49
N LYS A 9 1.61 12.51 5.06
CA LYS A 9 0.65 12.12 4.03
C LYS A 9 0.15 10.71 4.30
N PHE A 10 -1.13 10.50 4.07
CA PHE A 10 -1.76 9.21 4.31
C PHE A 10 -2.27 8.64 2.98
N PHE A 11 -1.78 7.46 2.65
CA PHE A 11 -2.33 6.63 1.58
C PHE A 11 -2.93 5.37 2.20
N SER A 12 -4.14 5.04 1.82
CA SER A 12 -4.72 3.76 2.22
C SER A 12 -4.07 2.62 1.40
N VAL A 13 -4.19 1.40 1.90
CA VAL A 13 -3.69 0.20 1.20
C VAL A 13 -4.19 0.11 -0.25
N ALA A 14 -5.34 0.71 -0.53
CA ALA A 14 -5.91 0.76 -1.88
C ALA A 14 -5.30 1.85 -2.77
N ASP A 15 -4.53 2.80 -2.24
CA ASP A 15 -4.05 3.99 -2.96
C ASP A 15 -2.59 3.86 -3.42
N TRP A 16 -2.08 2.64 -3.55
CA TRP A 16 -0.71 2.35 -3.96
C TRP A 16 -0.32 2.97 -5.32
N GLU A 17 -1.25 3.12 -6.26
CA GLU A 17 -1.00 3.85 -7.52
C GLU A 17 -0.77 5.33 -7.27
N ALA A 18 -1.66 5.98 -6.50
CA ALA A 18 -1.52 7.39 -6.15
C ALA A 18 -0.27 7.66 -5.29
N GLU A 19 0.14 6.68 -4.48
CA GLU A 19 1.39 6.75 -3.72
C GLU A 19 2.61 6.70 -4.64
N LYS A 20 2.66 5.79 -5.62
CA LYS A 20 3.72 5.73 -6.62
C LYS A 20 3.87 7.04 -7.39
N ASP A 21 2.76 7.58 -7.88
CA ASP A 21 2.73 8.84 -8.61
C ASP A 21 3.24 10.00 -7.76
N TYR A 22 2.86 10.02 -6.48
CA TYR A 22 3.36 11.01 -5.54
C TYR A 22 4.86 10.91 -5.31
N LEU A 23 5.41 9.69 -5.13
CA LEU A 23 6.84 9.47 -4.93
C LEU A 23 7.65 9.87 -6.18
N ARG A 24 7.16 9.49 -7.38
CA ARG A 24 7.75 9.89 -8.67
C ARG A 24 7.79 11.42 -8.82
N LYS A 25 6.66 12.09 -8.56
CA LYS A 25 6.58 13.55 -8.59
C LYS A 25 7.58 14.20 -7.66
N MET A 26 7.69 13.72 -6.43
CA MET A 26 8.66 14.23 -5.45
C MET A 26 10.10 14.08 -5.95
N HIS A 27 10.44 12.95 -6.61
CA HIS A 27 11.77 12.73 -7.16
C HIS A 27 12.07 13.69 -8.31
N CYS A 28 11.13 13.91 -9.20
CA CYS A 28 11.24 14.92 -10.28
C CYS A 28 11.44 16.34 -9.72
N GLU A 29 10.94 16.63 -8.51
CA GLU A 29 11.17 17.90 -7.79
C GLU A 29 12.52 17.92 -7.03
N GLY A 30 13.33 16.88 -7.13
CA GLY A 30 14.63 16.77 -6.47
C GLY A 30 14.55 16.29 -5.01
N TRP A 31 13.55 15.48 -4.68
CA TRP A 31 13.33 14.89 -3.37
C TRP A 31 13.24 13.37 -3.46
N LYS A 32 14.34 12.69 -3.19
CA LYS A 32 14.45 11.24 -3.19
C LYS A 32 13.78 10.65 -1.95
N PHE A 33 12.87 9.70 -2.15
CA PHE A 33 12.22 8.99 -1.06
C PHE A 33 13.21 8.06 -0.33
N VAL A 34 13.22 8.11 0.99
CA VAL A 34 14.09 7.32 1.86
C VAL A 34 13.28 6.38 2.75
N SER A 35 12.24 6.91 3.39
CA SER A 35 11.38 6.13 4.26
C SER A 35 10.00 6.78 4.39
N GLY A 36 8.99 5.95 4.64
CA GLY A 36 7.63 6.44 4.80
C GLY A 36 6.67 5.42 5.37
N GLY A 37 5.45 5.88 5.51
CA GLY A 37 4.30 5.21 6.07
C GLY A 37 3.25 6.26 6.38
N PHE A 38 3.22 6.78 7.61
CA PHE A 38 2.43 7.96 7.96
C PHE A 38 3.22 9.26 7.77
N LEU A 39 4.53 9.21 8.00
CA LEU A 39 5.45 10.32 7.83
C LEU A 39 6.48 9.95 6.76
N TYR A 40 6.40 10.63 5.61
CA TYR A 40 7.32 10.43 4.49
C TYR A 40 8.57 11.26 4.71
N THR A 41 9.73 10.64 4.57
CA THR A 41 11.05 11.28 4.68
C THR A 41 11.72 11.25 3.32
N PHE A 42 12.15 12.41 2.85
CA PHE A 42 12.86 12.60 1.60
C PHE A 42 14.22 13.22 1.85
N GLU A 43 15.21 12.89 1.01
CA GLU A 43 16.51 13.53 0.95
C GLU A 43 16.62 14.37 -0.32
N ARG A 44 17.34 15.50 -0.25
CA ARG A 44 17.62 16.29 -1.44
C ARG A 44 18.49 15.53 -2.43
N CYS A 45 18.11 15.51 -3.69
CA CYS A 45 18.83 14.91 -4.81
C CYS A 45 18.75 15.80 -6.04
N GLU A 46 19.43 15.42 -7.11
CA GLU A 46 19.19 16.00 -8.43
C GLU A 46 17.82 15.56 -8.93
N PRO A 47 17.05 16.47 -9.58
CA PRO A 47 15.77 16.15 -10.19
C PRO A 47 15.94 15.08 -11.28
N GLU A 48 15.26 13.96 -11.14
CA GLU A 48 15.32 12.85 -12.08
C GLU A 48 13.94 12.19 -12.17
N ASP A 49 13.59 11.68 -13.36
CA ASP A 49 12.38 10.88 -13.51
C ASP A 49 12.67 9.44 -13.08
N VAL A 50 12.21 9.09 -11.89
CA VAL A 50 12.40 7.79 -11.27
C VAL A 50 11.05 7.13 -11.02
N ILE A 51 10.88 5.94 -11.55
CA ILE A 51 9.68 5.13 -11.37
C ILE A 51 9.76 4.42 -10.03
N TYR A 52 8.69 4.57 -9.24
CA TYR A 52 8.50 3.86 -8.00
C TYR A 52 7.51 2.71 -8.18
N GLN A 53 7.80 1.57 -7.57
CA GLN A 53 6.94 0.41 -7.59
C GLN A 53 6.75 -0.14 -6.18
N LEU A 54 5.52 -0.51 -5.89
CA LEU A 54 5.13 -1.12 -4.63
C LEU A 54 4.65 -2.55 -4.92
N ASP A 55 5.29 -3.54 -4.31
CA ASP A 55 4.84 -4.93 -4.37
C ASP A 55 4.40 -5.40 -2.99
N TYR A 56 3.24 -6.05 -2.94
CA TYR A 56 2.72 -6.66 -1.73
C TYR A 56 3.03 -8.15 -1.74
N ASN A 57 4.01 -8.54 -0.91
CA ASN A 57 4.42 -9.92 -0.79
C ASN A 57 4.65 -10.29 0.70
N GLU A 58 3.75 -11.08 1.27
CA GLU A 58 3.92 -11.60 2.64
C GLU A 58 5.01 -12.65 2.75
N ASP A 59 5.28 -13.41 1.67
CA ASP A 59 6.33 -14.42 1.62
C ASP A 59 7.74 -13.80 1.51
N ALA A 60 7.86 -12.52 1.13
CA ALA A 60 9.13 -11.78 1.17
C ALA A 60 9.79 -11.77 2.56
N ARG A 61 9.02 -12.02 3.62
CA ARG A 61 9.54 -12.20 4.98
C ARG A 61 10.31 -13.51 5.18
N LYS A 62 10.05 -14.54 4.38
CA LYS A 62 10.70 -15.86 4.53
C LYS A 62 12.01 -15.93 3.78
N ASP A 63 12.08 -15.36 2.57
CA ASP A 63 13.25 -15.35 1.69
C ASP A 63 13.57 -13.93 1.18
N GLY A 64 13.59 -12.96 2.09
CA GLY A 64 13.69 -11.53 1.76
C GLY A 64 14.93 -11.14 0.96
N GLU A 65 16.04 -11.89 1.12
CA GLU A 65 17.27 -11.61 0.40
C GLU A 65 17.20 -12.08 -1.05
N ALA A 66 16.76 -13.32 -1.29
CA ALA A 66 16.54 -13.85 -2.64
C ALA A 66 15.48 -13.04 -3.41
N TYR A 67 14.43 -12.62 -2.73
CA TYR A 67 13.41 -11.74 -3.29
C TYR A 67 13.97 -10.39 -3.72
N ARG A 68 14.77 -9.71 -2.87
CA ARG A 68 15.41 -8.44 -3.22
C ARG A 68 16.42 -8.60 -4.35
N GLN A 69 17.14 -9.71 -4.37
CA GLN A 69 18.10 -10.02 -5.44
C GLN A 69 17.40 -10.15 -6.80
N LEU A 70 16.24 -10.81 -6.85
CA LEU A 70 15.44 -10.93 -8.07
C LEU A 70 15.10 -9.56 -8.67
N PHE A 71 14.75 -8.59 -7.84
CA PHE A 71 14.45 -7.23 -8.28
C PHE A 71 15.72 -6.46 -8.65
N ALA A 72 16.82 -6.67 -7.90
CA ALA A 72 18.11 -6.07 -8.20
C ALA A 72 18.64 -6.55 -9.56
N ASP A 73 18.51 -7.83 -9.89
CA ASP A 73 18.87 -8.40 -11.20
C ASP A 73 18.05 -7.81 -12.36
N ALA A 74 16.83 -7.35 -12.08
CA ALA A 74 15.99 -6.61 -13.03
C ALA A 74 16.28 -5.09 -13.04
N GLY A 75 17.29 -4.62 -12.30
CA GLY A 75 17.67 -3.21 -12.22
C GLY A 75 16.86 -2.36 -11.26
N TRP A 76 16.08 -2.97 -10.37
CA TRP A 76 15.31 -2.24 -9.36
C TRP A 76 16.10 -2.10 -8.06
N GLU A 77 16.16 -0.88 -7.52
CA GLU A 77 16.73 -0.59 -6.22
C GLU A 77 15.67 -0.75 -5.13
N TYR A 78 15.93 -1.59 -4.14
CA TYR A 78 15.08 -1.70 -2.96
C TYR A 78 15.25 -0.48 -2.05
N VAL A 79 14.16 0.09 -1.56
CA VAL A 79 14.15 1.27 -0.69
C VAL A 79 13.80 0.90 0.74
N GLN A 80 12.62 0.31 0.94
CA GLN A 80 12.12 -0.07 2.27
C GLN A 80 10.99 -1.09 2.19
N GLU A 81 10.63 -1.64 3.34
CA GLU A 81 9.37 -2.36 3.54
C GLU A 81 8.52 -1.60 4.56
N PHE A 82 7.25 -1.37 4.22
CA PHE A 82 6.28 -0.80 5.13
C PHE A 82 4.88 -1.37 4.87
N GLY A 83 4.24 -1.81 5.93
CA GLY A 83 2.87 -2.27 5.86
C GLY A 83 2.65 -3.47 4.93
N GLY A 84 3.65 -4.35 4.73
CA GLY A 84 3.60 -5.49 3.83
C GLY A 84 3.87 -5.13 2.36
N TYR A 85 4.14 -3.86 2.06
CA TYR A 85 4.63 -3.43 0.76
C TYR A 85 6.14 -3.28 0.77
N SER A 86 6.79 -3.87 -0.22
CA SER A 86 8.18 -3.58 -0.57
C SER A 86 8.22 -2.46 -1.60
N TYR A 87 9.01 -1.44 -1.33
CA TYR A 87 9.17 -0.27 -2.20
C TYR A 87 10.44 -0.42 -3.02
N PHE A 88 10.31 -0.31 -4.32
CA PHE A 88 11.40 -0.34 -5.27
C PHE A 88 11.39 0.93 -6.11
N ARG A 89 12.56 1.28 -6.67
CA ARG A 89 12.69 2.38 -7.62
C ARG A 89 13.67 2.04 -8.73
N LYS A 90 13.46 2.63 -9.91
CA LYS A 90 14.31 2.48 -11.07
C LYS A 90 14.26 3.77 -11.90
N PRO A 91 15.40 4.30 -12.41
CA PRO A 91 15.38 5.43 -13.34
C PRO A 91 14.52 5.13 -14.56
N ALA A 92 13.72 6.09 -14.99
CA ALA A 92 12.87 5.92 -16.17
C ALA A 92 13.70 5.69 -17.44
N SER A 93 14.92 6.21 -17.49
CA SER A 93 15.89 6.02 -18.59
C SER A 93 16.39 4.57 -18.73
N GLU A 94 16.30 3.77 -17.68
CA GLU A 94 16.71 2.37 -17.66
C GLU A 94 15.56 1.39 -17.90
N MET A 95 14.33 1.92 -18.08
CA MET A 95 13.16 1.08 -18.40
C MET A 95 13.23 0.61 -19.86
N LYS A 96 12.94 -0.67 -20.08
CA LYS A 96 12.83 -1.24 -21.42
C LYS A 96 11.53 -0.77 -22.10
N GLU A 97 11.53 -0.66 -23.42
CA GLU A 97 10.31 -0.43 -24.19
C GLU A 97 9.29 -1.52 -23.85
N ASN A 98 8.10 -1.14 -23.39
CA ASN A 98 7.01 -1.97 -22.85
C ASN A 98 7.14 -2.40 -21.37
N GLU A 99 8.12 -1.94 -20.62
CA GLU A 99 8.22 -2.19 -19.18
C GLU A 99 7.43 -1.09 -18.41
N GLU A 100 6.13 -1.28 -18.20
CA GLU A 100 5.30 -0.34 -17.43
C GLU A 100 5.51 -0.46 -15.90
N GLY A 101 6.45 -1.28 -15.45
CA GLY A 101 6.76 -1.55 -14.05
C GLY A 101 7.09 -3.03 -13.80
N ILE A 102 7.20 -3.41 -12.53
CA ILE A 102 7.50 -4.79 -12.10
C ILE A 102 6.41 -5.78 -12.58
N PHE A 103 5.17 -5.30 -12.69
CA PHE A 103 4.06 -6.09 -13.20
C PHE A 103 3.83 -5.73 -14.68
N CYS A 104 4.42 -6.54 -15.56
CA CYS A 104 4.29 -6.36 -17.01
C CYS A 104 2.92 -6.80 -17.54
N ASP A 105 2.13 -7.53 -16.72
CA ASP A 105 0.82 -8.02 -17.11
C ASP A 105 -0.26 -7.72 -16.03
N ASP A 106 -1.48 -7.62 -16.51
CA ASP A 106 -2.64 -7.34 -15.67
C ASP A 106 -2.99 -8.51 -14.74
N ALA A 107 -2.55 -9.73 -15.07
CA ALA A 107 -2.74 -10.91 -14.23
C ALA A 107 -1.93 -10.79 -12.93
N SER A 108 -0.67 -10.38 -13.01
CA SER A 108 0.20 -10.14 -11.85
C SER A 108 -0.33 -9.01 -10.95
N ARG A 109 -0.88 -7.95 -11.55
CA ARG A 109 -1.56 -6.86 -10.79
C ARG A 109 -2.79 -7.38 -10.04
N LEU A 110 -3.58 -8.23 -10.68
CA LEU A 110 -4.76 -8.83 -10.06
C LEU A 110 -4.39 -9.78 -8.91
N GLU A 111 -3.30 -10.54 -9.08
CA GLU A 111 -2.79 -11.43 -8.02
C GLU A 111 -2.28 -10.63 -6.82
N MET A 112 -1.56 -9.52 -7.03
CA MET A 112 -1.16 -8.63 -5.96
C MET A 112 -2.38 -8.11 -5.18
N VAL A 113 -3.42 -7.66 -5.87
CA VAL A 113 -4.65 -7.17 -5.23
C VAL A 113 -5.37 -8.29 -4.45
N LYS A 114 -5.38 -9.53 -4.95
CA LYS A 114 -5.92 -10.69 -4.23
C LYS A 114 -5.12 -10.97 -2.95
N ARG A 115 -3.78 -10.93 -3.01
CA ARG A 115 -2.89 -11.12 -1.84
C ARG A 115 -3.14 -10.04 -0.78
N VAL A 116 -3.22 -8.78 -1.19
CA VAL A 116 -3.59 -7.66 -0.29
C VAL A 116 -4.95 -7.90 0.37
N TRP A 117 -5.92 -8.39 -0.41
CA TRP A 117 -7.27 -8.68 0.09
C TRP A 117 -7.26 -9.80 1.14
N ALA A 118 -6.60 -10.91 0.83
CA ALA A 118 -6.49 -12.04 1.76
C ALA A 118 -5.67 -11.69 3.01
N GLY A 119 -4.52 -11.05 2.85
CA GLY A 119 -3.60 -10.76 3.95
C GLY A 119 -4.09 -9.68 4.92
N ARG A 120 -4.97 -8.78 4.48
CA ARG A 120 -5.43 -7.66 5.31
C ARG A 120 -6.91 -7.61 5.57
N MET A 121 -7.74 -7.82 4.55
CA MET A 121 -9.19 -7.71 4.74
C MET A 121 -9.75 -8.87 5.55
N VAL A 122 -9.27 -10.09 5.31
CA VAL A 122 -9.75 -11.26 6.05
C VAL A 122 -9.45 -11.17 7.56
N PRO A 123 -8.23 -10.85 8.02
CA PRO A 123 -7.97 -10.64 9.45
C PRO A 123 -8.81 -9.52 10.07
N ILE A 124 -8.97 -8.40 9.36
CA ILE A 124 -9.80 -7.29 9.84
C ILE A 124 -11.27 -7.70 9.96
N LEU A 125 -11.81 -8.49 9.02
CA LEU A 125 -13.16 -9.04 9.09
C LEU A 125 -13.34 -9.97 10.31
N ILE A 126 -12.36 -10.83 10.57
CA ILE A 126 -12.37 -11.74 11.70
C ILE A 126 -12.36 -10.95 13.02
N VAL A 127 -11.47 -9.98 13.16
CA VAL A 127 -11.40 -9.12 14.36
C VAL A 127 -12.71 -8.36 14.57
N LEU A 128 -13.27 -7.82 13.51
CA LEU A 128 -14.57 -7.14 13.59
C LEU A 128 -15.67 -8.09 14.05
N ALA A 129 -15.75 -9.30 13.49
CA ALA A 129 -16.75 -10.29 13.89
C ALA A 129 -16.60 -10.66 15.37
N ILE A 130 -15.38 -10.86 15.86
CA ILE A 130 -15.08 -11.16 17.27
C ILE A 130 -15.52 -10.02 18.20
N ILE A 131 -15.42 -8.76 17.76
CA ILE A 131 -15.82 -7.60 18.55
C ILE A 131 -17.33 -7.36 18.44
N VAL A 132 -17.87 -7.42 17.23
CA VAL A 132 -19.30 -7.08 16.95
C VAL A 132 -20.25 -8.10 17.51
N ILE A 133 -19.99 -9.38 17.28
CA ILE A 133 -20.95 -10.44 17.65
C ILE A 133 -21.18 -10.48 19.18
N PRO A 134 -20.17 -10.49 20.05
CA PRO A 134 -20.38 -10.46 21.49
C PRO A 134 -21.04 -9.15 21.96
N TYR A 135 -20.64 -8.01 21.39
CA TYR A 135 -21.19 -6.71 21.78
C TYR A 135 -22.69 -6.62 21.54
N VAL A 136 -23.15 -7.16 20.41
CA VAL A 136 -24.58 -7.21 20.08
C VAL A 136 -25.33 -8.27 20.88
N SER A 137 -24.71 -9.46 21.06
CA SER A 137 -25.38 -10.60 21.74
C SER A 137 -25.48 -10.43 23.26
N THR A 138 -24.55 -9.72 23.90
CA THR A 138 -24.55 -9.50 25.36
C THR A 138 -25.45 -8.35 25.81
N GLY A 139 -26.11 -7.64 24.90
CA GLY A 139 -26.97 -6.50 25.24
C GLY A 139 -26.21 -5.28 25.80
N LEU A 140 -24.89 -5.25 25.67
CA LEU A 140 -24.07 -4.11 26.08
C LEU A 140 -24.33 -2.85 25.23
N VAL A 141 -25.07 -3.01 24.14
CA VAL A 141 -25.57 -1.90 23.31
C VAL A 141 -26.48 -1.02 24.16
N GLY A 142 -26.06 0.24 24.39
CA GLY A 142 -26.86 1.20 25.15
C GLY A 142 -26.48 1.39 26.62
N GLN A 143 -25.62 0.55 27.21
CA GLN A 143 -25.17 0.75 28.60
C GLN A 143 -24.26 1.97 28.77
N SER A 144 -23.51 2.34 27.71
CA SER A 144 -22.70 3.56 27.67
C SER A 144 -22.82 4.24 26.31
N PHE A 145 -23.32 5.47 26.33
CA PHE A 145 -23.49 6.26 25.10
C PHE A 145 -22.16 6.49 24.37
N VAL A 146 -21.08 6.70 25.11
CA VAL A 146 -19.73 6.93 24.56
C VAL A 146 -19.19 5.67 23.88
N LEU A 147 -19.29 4.52 24.51
CA LEU A 147 -18.81 3.24 23.95
C LEU A 147 -19.62 2.86 22.70
N THR A 148 -20.94 3.07 22.75
CA THR A 148 -21.83 2.80 21.61
C THR A 148 -21.49 3.71 20.43
N GLY A 149 -21.24 5.01 20.67
CA GLY A 149 -20.84 5.96 19.65
C GLY A 149 -19.49 5.61 19.02
N LEU A 150 -18.47 5.25 19.82
CA LEU A 150 -17.16 4.81 19.34
C LEU A 150 -17.27 3.54 18.49
N TYR A 151 -18.09 2.60 18.91
CA TYR A 151 -18.37 1.37 18.17
C TYR A 151 -18.94 1.65 16.77
N TRP A 152 -19.98 2.48 16.67
CA TRP A 152 -20.58 2.86 15.39
C TRP A 152 -19.61 3.63 14.49
N LEU A 153 -18.78 4.49 15.06
CA LEU A 153 -17.73 5.19 14.32
C LEU A 153 -16.73 4.20 13.69
N LEU A 154 -16.23 3.26 14.46
CA LEU A 154 -15.31 2.22 13.97
C LEU A 154 -15.96 1.35 12.91
N PHE A 155 -17.22 0.99 13.10
CA PHE A 155 -17.99 0.21 12.13
C PHE A 155 -18.15 0.95 10.79
N LEU A 156 -18.46 2.24 10.81
CA LEU A 156 -18.58 3.08 9.61
C LEU A 156 -17.25 3.21 8.87
N VAL A 157 -16.15 3.46 9.59
CA VAL A 157 -14.80 3.51 9.00
C VAL A 157 -14.45 2.18 8.34
N TYR A 158 -14.81 1.08 8.99
CA TYR A 158 -14.60 -0.25 8.44
C TYR A 158 -15.40 -0.49 7.15
N ILE A 159 -16.70 -0.24 7.16
CA ILE A 159 -17.56 -0.35 5.96
C ILE A 159 -17.01 0.51 4.82
N TYR A 160 -16.60 1.74 5.11
CA TYR A 160 -15.99 2.63 4.12
C TYR A 160 -14.75 2.00 3.47
N THR A 161 -13.83 1.42 4.28
CA THR A 161 -12.61 0.80 3.75
C THR A 161 -12.90 -0.44 2.90
N VAL A 162 -13.84 -1.29 3.33
CA VAL A 162 -14.27 -2.47 2.56
C VAL A 162 -14.90 -2.07 1.22
N VAL A 163 -15.85 -1.13 1.25
CA VAL A 163 -16.53 -0.66 0.03
C VAL A 163 -15.52 -0.06 -0.95
N ARG A 164 -14.62 0.80 -0.47
CA ARG A 164 -13.57 1.41 -1.30
C ARG A 164 -12.68 0.36 -1.96
N MET A 165 -12.29 -0.67 -1.22
CA MET A 165 -11.47 -1.78 -1.70
C MET A 165 -12.23 -2.62 -2.74
N CYS A 166 -13.50 -2.95 -2.47
CA CYS A 166 -14.37 -3.67 -3.41
C CYS A 166 -14.55 -2.89 -4.72
N LEU A 167 -14.84 -1.60 -4.64
CA LEU A 167 -15.00 -0.75 -5.83
C LEU A 167 -13.72 -0.71 -6.67
N LYS A 168 -12.55 -0.63 -6.04
CA LYS A 168 -11.26 -0.66 -6.74
C LYS A 168 -11.03 -2.02 -7.40
N PHE A 169 -11.32 -3.12 -6.70
CA PHE A 169 -11.22 -4.47 -7.26
C PHE A 169 -12.14 -4.66 -8.48
N PHE A 170 -13.41 -4.24 -8.39
CA PHE A 170 -14.35 -4.33 -9.51
C PHE A 170 -13.96 -3.42 -10.67
N ARG A 171 -13.39 -2.24 -10.41
CA ARG A 171 -12.91 -1.33 -11.45
C ARG A 171 -11.72 -1.92 -12.21
N LEU A 172 -10.77 -2.51 -11.51
CA LEU A 172 -9.65 -3.25 -12.12
C LEU A 172 -10.18 -4.41 -12.95
N ARG A 173 -11.05 -5.25 -12.39
CA ARG A 173 -11.61 -6.40 -13.11
C ARG A 173 -12.40 -6.01 -14.36
N ARG A 174 -13.08 -4.85 -14.37
CA ARG A 174 -13.80 -4.34 -15.56
C ARG A 174 -12.84 -3.85 -16.65
N ARG A 175 -11.64 -3.40 -16.30
CA ARG A 175 -10.63 -2.94 -17.26
C ARG A 175 -10.02 -4.11 -18.05
N PHE A 176 -10.14 -5.32 -17.51
CA PHE A 176 -9.56 -6.58 -18.05
C PHE A 176 -10.59 -7.52 -18.69
N ARG A 177 -11.79 -7.04 -18.94
CA ARG A 177 -12.84 -7.75 -19.66
C ARG A 177 -13.22 -7.02 -20.93
#